data_da3fff71df619b6e488c9e99aaa8097a
#
_entry.id   da3fff71df619b6e488c9e99aaa8097a
#
_cell.length_a   1.000
_cell.length_b   1.000
_cell.length_c   1.000
_cell.angle_alpha   90.00
_cell.angle_beta   90.00
_cell.angle_gamma   90.00
#
_symmetry.space_group_name_H-M   'P 1'
#
loop_
_entity.id
_entity.type
_entity.pdbx_description
1 polymer ?
#
loop_
_entity_poly.entity_id
_entity_poly.type
_entity_poly.pdbx_seq_one_letter_code
_entity_poly.pdbx_strand_id
1 'polypeptide(L)'
;MKPGLTCLLAAAVFGCGGPDPVAPPPPPEATSLTVTPLQAIVTGGERVTATAVARTAQGTVTAVTIDWRSSDPLVATVTATGTITAVGNGTATMTASIGSLTATLEFRVAPPGLSRIVDSVRRAYQLPAMGGAIITSTGTEALAVAGTRRADRGPAVTVDDKWHIGSNLKAVTAALAATVVDQGVLSWSTTIGTAFPDLAATIQPEYRDVTLGDLLSHRGGIRNDPPESAFGGTTAAAQRRSLTAWALAEAPVGPVGTYSYSNVGYVLAAAMVEGAANGVYEDLLAVRLLQPLGVTGLGWGPQAAAAATDQPVAHSFQNGGWVPCEGCDSRPGYSAAGRAHLPLADWAKLIREFLAADAGVSTLIMPATGRELFTARVAFGGSDSYGLGWVLLRRGWASGRAAAHEGSNNVNHSVAWLGLGRGIGFIAVTNAADLTTGRTGQALDALVGRMIVFHDTGK
;
A
#
# COMPACT_ATOMS: atom_id res chain seq x y z
N MET A 1 -44.79 68.14 -55.41
CA MET A 1 -44.84 69.47 -54.83
C MET A 1 -43.78 69.61 -53.79
N LYS A 2 -43.11 70.67 -53.84
CA LYS A 2 -41.88 71.20 -53.24
C LYS A 2 -41.72 71.08 -51.72
N PRO A 3 -40.59 71.49 -51.22
CA PRO A 3 -39.64 70.85 -50.37
C PRO A 3 -39.57 71.56 -48.98
N GLY A 4 -39.02 70.88 -48.03
CA GLY A 4 -38.71 71.46 -46.74
C GLY A 4 -37.23 71.33 -46.44
N LEU A 5 -36.57 72.48 -46.45
CA LEU A 5 -35.21 72.77 -46.06
C LEU A 5 -35.13 72.79 -44.54
N THR A 6 -34.20 72.10 -43.90
CA THR A 6 -33.90 72.32 -42.49
C THR A 6 -32.37 72.25 -42.23
N CYS A 7 -31.90 73.30 -41.56
CA CYS A 7 -30.56 73.67 -41.23
C CYS A 7 -29.75 72.63 -40.48
N LEU A 8 -28.47 72.54 -40.83
CA LEU A 8 -27.41 72.00 -39.97
C LEU A 8 -27.11 72.98 -38.82
N LEU A 9 -27.18 72.48 -37.60
CA LEU A 9 -26.48 73.05 -36.47
C LEU A 9 -25.35 72.09 -36.07
N ALA A 10 -24.15 72.52 -36.25
CA ALA A 10 -22.95 71.86 -35.73
C ALA A 10 -22.76 72.17 -34.25
N ALA A 11 -22.91 71.20 -33.37
CA ALA A 11 -22.56 71.31 -31.97
C ALA A 11 -21.14 70.67 -31.79
N ALA A 12 -20.14 71.52 -31.50
CA ALA A 12 -18.83 71.06 -31.08
C ALA A 12 -18.93 70.53 -29.65
N VAL A 13 -18.73 69.22 -29.50
CA VAL A 13 -18.59 68.63 -28.15
C VAL A 13 -17.09 68.52 -27.85
N PHE A 14 -16.65 69.33 -26.92
CA PHE A 14 -15.34 69.20 -26.26
C PHE A 14 -15.34 67.87 -25.47
N GLY A 15 -14.61 66.84 -25.94
CA GLY A 15 -14.35 65.62 -25.21
C GLY A 15 -13.35 65.86 -24.07
N CYS A 16 -13.81 65.73 -22.83
CA CYS A 16 -12.91 65.51 -21.68
C CYS A 16 -12.31 64.11 -21.82
N GLY A 17 -11.03 64.02 -22.18
CA GLY A 17 -10.26 62.77 -22.13
C GLY A 17 -10.08 62.31 -20.67
N GLY A 18 -10.93 61.39 -20.22
CA GLY A 18 -10.60 60.61 -19.03
C GLY A 18 -9.50 59.61 -19.37
N PRO A 19 -8.68 59.18 -18.39
CA PRO A 19 -7.68 58.16 -18.68
C PRO A 19 -8.37 56.86 -19.14
N ASP A 20 -7.80 56.27 -20.19
CA ASP A 20 -8.25 54.95 -20.70
C ASP A 20 -8.35 53.96 -19.52
N PRO A 21 -9.38 53.11 -19.45
CA PRO A 21 -9.47 52.09 -18.43
C PRO A 21 -8.24 51.18 -18.56
N VAL A 22 -7.42 51.16 -17.52
CA VAL A 22 -6.27 50.26 -17.41
C VAL A 22 -6.84 48.84 -17.54
N ALA A 23 -6.38 48.13 -18.56
CA ALA A 23 -6.75 46.74 -18.75
C ALA A 23 -6.47 45.96 -17.45
N PRO A 24 -7.38 45.10 -16.97
CA PRO A 24 -7.12 44.34 -15.77
C PRO A 24 -5.83 43.53 -15.96
N PRO A 25 -4.98 43.43 -14.91
CA PRO A 25 -3.76 42.66 -15.00
C PRO A 25 -4.07 41.22 -15.45
N PRO A 26 -3.20 40.61 -16.26
CA PRO A 26 -3.39 39.21 -16.67
C PRO A 26 -3.52 38.35 -15.42
N PRO A 27 -4.39 37.30 -15.44
CA PRO A 27 -4.52 36.43 -14.31
C PRO A 27 -3.18 35.78 -13.94
N PRO A 28 -2.88 35.59 -12.66
CA PRO A 28 -1.60 35.05 -12.23
C PRO A 28 -1.39 33.66 -12.80
N GLU A 29 -0.23 33.43 -13.40
CA GLU A 29 0.12 32.12 -13.95
C GLU A 29 0.24 31.08 -12.84
N ALA A 30 -0.40 29.91 -13.01
CA ALA A 30 -0.30 28.82 -12.08
C ALA A 30 1.13 28.28 -12.04
N THR A 31 1.63 27.97 -10.87
CA THR A 31 2.95 27.35 -10.63
C THR A 31 2.86 25.87 -10.27
N SER A 32 1.68 25.38 -9.93
CA SER A 32 1.42 23.96 -9.69
C SER A 32 0.01 23.57 -10.07
N LEU A 33 -0.17 22.29 -10.44
CA LEU A 33 -1.45 21.66 -10.74
C LEU A 33 -1.53 20.36 -9.94
N THR A 34 -2.66 20.09 -9.29
CA THR A 34 -2.92 18.85 -8.55
C THR A 34 -4.26 18.28 -8.96
N VAL A 35 -4.38 16.94 -8.96
CA VAL A 35 -5.63 16.22 -9.24
C VAL A 35 -6.01 15.38 -8.03
N THR A 36 -7.31 15.32 -7.73
CA THR A 36 -7.88 14.51 -6.65
C THR A 36 -9.16 13.82 -7.17
N PRO A 37 -9.31 12.49 -6.95
CA PRO A 37 -8.35 11.55 -6.35
C PRO A 37 -7.13 11.32 -7.27
N LEU A 38 -6.04 10.78 -6.73
CA LEU A 38 -4.86 10.40 -7.53
C LEU A 38 -5.07 9.08 -8.28
N GLN A 39 -5.96 8.24 -7.79
CA GLN A 39 -6.39 6.98 -8.40
C GLN A 39 -7.89 6.79 -8.22
N ALA A 40 -8.55 6.16 -9.19
CA ALA A 40 -9.94 5.75 -9.08
C ALA A 40 -10.13 4.39 -9.74
N ILE A 41 -10.82 3.48 -9.06
CA ILE A 41 -11.18 2.15 -9.59
C ILE A 41 -12.69 2.01 -9.51
N VAL A 42 -13.29 1.72 -10.64
CA VAL A 42 -14.75 1.67 -10.82
C VAL A 42 -15.13 0.45 -11.66
N THR A 43 -16.43 0.17 -11.75
CA THR A 43 -16.98 -0.79 -12.71
C THR A 43 -17.53 -0.10 -13.94
N GLY A 44 -17.71 -0.83 -15.04
CA GLY A 44 -18.23 -0.27 -16.29
C GLY A 44 -19.56 0.47 -16.11
N GLY A 45 -19.66 1.66 -16.67
CA GLY A 45 -20.81 2.56 -16.56
C GLY A 45 -20.80 3.52 -15.37
N GLU A 46 -19.93 3.33 -14.40
CA GLU A 46 -19.80 4.25 -13.26
C GLU A 46 -19.12 5.57 -13.66
N ARG A 47 -19.37 6.61 -12.87
CA ARG A 47 -18.81 7.95 -13.06
C ARG A 47 -18.10 8.41 -11.81
N VAL A 48 -16.94 9.05 -12.01
CA VAL A 48 -16.15 9.69 -10.97
C VAL A 48 -15.88 11.13 -11.37
N THR A 49 -16.02 12.07 -10.45
CA THR A 49 -15.59 13.46 -10.70
C THR A 49 -14.20 13.66 -10.12
N ALA A 50 -13.24 13.92 -11.00
CA ALA A 50 -11.90 14.36 -10.61
C ALA A 50 -11.88 15.88 -10.52
N THR A 51 -11.21 16.41 -9.49
CA THR A 51 -11.01 17.84 -9.31
C THR A 51 -9.55 18.17 -9.56
N ALA A 52 -9.30 19.08 -10.48
CA ALA A 52 -7.97 19.64 -10.70
C ALA A 52 -7.90 21.05 -10.09
N VAL A 53 -6.83 21.31 -9.34
CA VAL A 53 -6.61 22.59 -8.63
C VAL A 53 -5.30 23.18 -9.06
N ALA A 54 -5.35 24.33 -9.71
CA ALA A 54 -4.18 25.15 -10.05
C ALA A 54 -3.86 26.13 -8.92
N ARG A 55 -2.58 26.27 -8.57
CA ARG A 55 -2.13 27.15 -7.48
C ARG A 55 -0.96 28.01 -7.91
N THR A 56 -0.88 29.20 -7.31
CA THR A 56 0.32 30.05 -7.27
C THR A 56 0.88 30.05 -5.85
N ALA A 57 1.98 30.74 -5.61
CA ALA A 57 2.51 30.99 -4.26
C ALA A 57 1.52 31.75 -3.34
N GLN A 58 0.55 32.47 -3.92
CA GLN A 58 -0.45 33.27 -3.22
C GLN A 58 -1.78 32.55 -2.98
N GLY A 59 -1.99 31.37 -3.57
CA GLY A 59 -3.21 30.60 -3.36
C GLY A 59 -3.77 29.90 -4.62
N THR A 60 -5.03 29.50 -4.55
CA THR A 60 -5.72 28.81 -5.65
C THR A 60 -6.11 29.78 -6.76
N VAL A 61 -5.87 29.39 -8.02
CA VAL A 61 -6.30 30.14 -9.19
C VAL A 61 -7.69 29.62 -9.60
N THR A 62 -8.71 30.47 -9.55
CA THR A 62 -10.11 30.07 -9.76
C THR A 62 -10.66 30.31 -11.17
N ALA A 63 -10.00 31.14 -11.96
CA ALA A 63 -10.47 31.53 -13.31
C ALA A 63 -9.56 30.96 -14.41
N VAL A 64 -9.40 29.62 -14.42
CA VAL A 64 -8.57 28.94 -15.42
C VAL A 64 -9.34 27.77 -16.04
N THR A 65 -9.15 27.58 -17.34
CA THR A 65 -9.64 26.39 -18.05
C THR A 65 -8.59 25.29 -17.92
N ILE A 66 -9.00 24.14 -17.45
CA ILE A 66 -8.17 22.95 -17.35
C ILE A 66 -8.59 22.00 -18.46
N ASP A 67 -7.64 21.59 -19.28
CA ASP A 67 -7.85 20.60 -20.30
C ASP A 67 -7.69 19.19 -19.72
N TRP A 68 -8.67 18.33 -20.01
CA TRP A 68 -8.68 16.95 -19.58
C TRP A 68 -8.53 16.01 -20.77
N ARG A 69 -7.69 14.98 -20.64
CA ARG A 69 -7.52 13.94 -21.65
C ARG A 69 -7.43 12.56 -21.01
N SER A 70 -8.00 11.56 -21.68
CA SER A 70 -7.81 10.15 -21.38
C SER A 70 -6.73 9.57 -22.30
N SER A 71 -5.85 8.73 -21.75
CA SER A 71 -4.88 7.97 -22.54
C SER A 71 -5.54 6.86 -23.35
N ASP A 72 -6.71 6.37 -22.90
CA ASP A 72 -7.49 5.34 -23.61
C ASP A 72 -9.00 5.58 -23.45
N PRO A 73 -9.65 6.24 -24.44
CA PRO A 73 -11.09 6.47 -24.40
C PRO A 73 -11.95 5.21 -24.50
N LEU A 74 -11.40 4.05 -24.89
CA LEU A 74 -12.10 2.77 -24.88
C LEU A 74 -12.21 2.22 -23.46
N VAL A 75 -11.32 2.62 -22.57
CA VAL A 75 -11.36 2.28 -21.13
C VAL A 75 -12.19 3.32 -20.37
N ALA A 76 -11.91 4.60 -20.56
CA ALA A 76 -12.66 5.66 -19.89
C ALA A 76 -12.59 6.98 -20.66
N THR A 77 -13.68 7.74 -20.65
CA THR A 77 -13.75 9.11 -21.20
C THR A 77 -13.76 10.13 -20.06
N VAL A 78 -13.30 11.36 -20.35
CA VAL A 78 -13.34 12.47 -19.40
C VAL A 78 -13.92 13.72 -20.07
N THR A 79 -14.77 14.45 -19.34
CA THR A 79 -15.33 15.74 -19.79
C THR A 79 -14.41 16.90 -19.44
N ALA A 80 -14.64 18.06 -20.04
CA ALA A 80 -13.93 19.29 -19.68
C ALA A 80 -14.12 19.71 -18.21
N THR A 81 -15.15 19.20 -17.53
CA THR A 81 -15.41 19.46 -16.09
C THR A 81 -14.78 18.40 -15.18
N GLY A 82 -13.97 17.47 -15.71
CA GLY A 82 -13.33 16.42 -14.92
C GLY A 82 -14.25 15.24 -14.58
N THR A 83 -15.44 15.12 -15.18
CA THR A 83 -16.28 13.93 -14.98
C THR A 83 -15.77 12.81 -15.88
N ILE A 84 -15.28 11.74 -15.25
CA ILE A 84 -14.77 10.54 -15.89
C ILE A 84 -15.88 9.49 -15.92
N THR A 85 -16.09 8.87 -17.09
CA THR A 85 -17.06 7.79 -17.28
C THR A 85 -16.32 6.51 -17.66
N ALA A 86 -16.54 5.44 -16.90
CA ALA A 86 -16.02 4.11 -17.20
C ALA A 86 -16.73 3.52 -18.44
N VAL A 87 -15.97 3.09 -19.44
CA VAL A 87 -16.47 2.57 -20.72
C VAL A 87 -16.20 1.07 -20.83
N GLY A 88 -14.94 0.68 -20.81
CA GLY A 88 -14.50 -0.71 -20.94
C GLY A 88 -13.45 -1.07 -19.90
N ASN A 89 -13.29 -2.38 -19.65
CA ASN A 89 -12.30 -2.85 -18.67
C ASN A 89 -10.88 -2.46 -19.07
N GLY A 90 -10.07 -2.07 -18.11
CA GLY A 90 -8.68 -1.68 -18.35
C GLY A 90 -8.21 -0.54 -17.45
N THR A 91 -7.06 0.01 -17.75
CA THR A 91 -6.49 1.17 -17.07
C THR A 91 -6.25 2.29 -18.06
N ALA A 92 -6.68 3.49 -17.73
CA ALA A 92 -6.39 4.70 -18.49
C ALA A 92 -5.83 5.78 -17.56
N THR A 93 -4.92 6.61 -18.05
CA THR A 93 -4.43 7.78 -17.34
C THR A 93 -5.25 9.00 -17.77
N MET A 94 -5.89 9.63 -16.79
CA MET A 94 -6.54 10.93 -16.99
C MET A 94 -5.50 12.01 -16.73
N THR A 95 -5.28 12.87 -17.71
CA THR A 95 -4.32 13.99 -17.58
C THR A 95 -5.08 15.30 -17.56
N ALA A 96 -4.90 16.08 -16.51
CA ALA A 96 -5.29 17.48 -16.45
C ALA A 96 -4.10 18.35 -16.85
N SER A 97 -4.32 19.38 -17.66
CA SER A 97 -3.26 20.29 -18.11
C SER A 97 -3.70 21.73 -18.11
N ILE A 98 -2.76 22.62 -17.83
CA ILE A 98 -2.87 24.08 -17.96
C ILE A 98 -1.50 24.66 -18.35
N GLY A 99 -1.39 25.21 -19.55
CA GLY A 99 -0.08 25.62 -20.10
C GLY A 99 0.89 24.43 -20.14
N SER A 100 2.04 24.57 -19.48
CA SER A 100 3.05 23.50 -19.37
C SER A 100 2.85 22.57 -18.17
N LEU A 101 1.92 22.90 -17.27
CA LEU A 101 1.67 22.11 -16.05
C LEU A 101 0.74 20.93 -16.36
N THR A 102 1.10 19.77 -15.86
CA THR A 102 0.27 18.55 -15.95
C THR A 102 0.12 17.87 -14.59
N ALA A 103 -1.01 17.25 -14.38
CA ALA A 103 -1.26 16.35 -13.25
C ALA A 103 -2.08 15.15 -13.73
N THR A 104 -1.81 13.98 -13.19
CA THR A 104 -2.41 12.73 -13.66
C THR A 104 -3.20 12.02 -12.57
N LEU A 105 -4.23 11.27 -13.00
CA LEU A 105 -5.02 10.34 -12.23
C LEU A 105 -4.98 8.99 -12.95
N GLU A 106 -4.59 7.93 -12.26
CA GLU A 106 -4.77 6.57 -12.77
C GLU A 106 -6.22 6.15 -12.58
N PHE A 107 -6.93 5.92 -13.67
CA PHE A 107 -8.33 5.51 -13.69
C PHE A 107 -8.46 4.09 -14.22
N ARG A 108 -9.06 3.21 -13.40
CA ARG A 108 -9.22 1.82 -13.72
C ARG A 108 -10.68 1.42 -13.76
N VAL A 109 -11.07 0.72 -14.81
CA VAL A 109 -12.38 0.07 -14.93
C VAL A 109 -12.19 -1.43 -14.66
N ALA A 110 -12.68 -1.89 -13.53
CA ALA A 110 -12.68 -3.30 -13.16
C ALA A 110 -13.85 -4.06 -13.81
N PRO A 111 -13.70 -5.34 -14.14
CA PRO A 111 -14.81 -6.17 -14.56
C PRO A 111 -15.95 -6.16 -13.52
N PRO A 112 -17.22 -6.11 -13.91
CA PRO A 112 -18.36 -6.04 -13.00
C PRO A 112 -18.45 -7.21 -12.00
N GLY A 113 -17.76 -8.32 -12.30
CA GLY A 113 -17.77 -9.53 -11.50
C GLY A 113 -17.06 -9.44 -10.15
N LEU A 114 -15.91 -8.74 -10.06
CA LEU A 114 -15.10 -8.77 -8.82
C LEU A 114 -15.82 -8.13 -7.63
N SER A 115 -16.52 -7.01 -7.82
CA SER A 115 -17.28 -6.37 -6.73
C SER A 115 -18.36 -7.28 -6.16
N ARG A 116 -19.05 -8.05 -7.04
CA ARG A 116 -20.04 -9.05 -6.61
C ARG A 116 -19.38 -10.20 -5.86
N ILE A 117 -18.21 -10.65 -6.30
CA ILE A 117 -17.45 -11.72 -5.65
C ILE A 117 -17.06 -11.28 -4.23
N VAL A 118 -16.46 -10.09 -4.09
CA VAL A 118 -16.05 -9.53 -2.79
C VAL A 118 -17.26 -9.41 -1.85
N ASP A 119 -18.37 -8.82 -2.30
CA ASP A 119 -19.55 -8.64 -1.44
C ASP A 119 -20.24 -9.96 -1.12
N SER A 120 -20.26 -10.92 -2.05
CA SER A 120 -20.80 -12.27 -1.81
C SER A 120 -20.01 -13.01 -0.72
N VAL A 121 -18.68 -12.99 -0.76
CA VAL A 121 -17.84 -13.61 0.27
C VAL A 121 -18.00 -12.86 1.60
N ARG A 122 -17.91 -11.51 1.59
CA ARG A 122 -18.13 -10.69 2.79
C ARG A 122 -19.43 -11.06 3.51
N ARG A 123 -20.54 -11.15 2.76
CA ARG A 123 -21.87 -11.51 3.33
C ARG A 123 -21.91 -12.94 3.85
N ALA A 124 -21.34 -13.91 3.11
CA ALA A 124 -21.32 -15.31 3.51
C ALA A 124 -20.61 -15.52 4.85
N TYR A 125 -19.55 -14.76 5.10
CA TYR A 125 -18.79 -14.79 6.34
C TYR A 125 -19.17 -13.68 7.34
N GLN A 126 -20.20 -12.88 7.03
CA GLN A 126 -20.73 -11.81 7.87
C GLN A 126 -19.68 -10.80 8.32
N LEU A 127 -18.74 -10.43 7.43
CA LEU A 127 -17.68 -9.48 7.73
C LEU A 127 -18.16 -8.03 7.61
N PRO A 128 -17.64 -7.09 8.43
CA PRO A 128 -17.97 -5.66 8.32
C PRO A 128 -17.61 -5.11 6.95
N ALA A 129 -16.36 -5.30 6.54
CA ALA A 129 -15.88 -4.94 5.21
C ALA A 129 -14.84 -5.93 4.70
N MET A 130 -14.68 -5.99 3.39
CA MET A 130 -13.72 -6.82 2.69
C MET A 130 -13.25 -6.11 1.42
N GLY A 131 -12.00 -6.36 1.04
CA GLY A 131 -11.42 -5.91 -0.22
C GLY A 131 -10.58 -6.99 -0.88
N GLY A 132 -10.44 -6.91 -2.19
CA GLY A 132 -9.59 -7.82 -2.96
C GLY A 132 -9.01 -7.15 -4.19
N ALA A 133 -7.84 -7.61 -4.62
CA ALA A 133 -7.18 -7.17 -5.84
C ALA A 133 -6.54 -8.32 -6.58
N ILE A 134 -6.57 -8.25 -7.92
CA ILE A 134 -5.89 -9.15 -8.85
C ILE A 134 -4.80 -8.33 -9.54
N ILE A 135 -3.56 -8.78 -9.46
CA ILE A 135 -2.38 -8.08 -9.93
C ILE A 135 -1.65 -8.94 -10.95
N THR A 136 -1.23 -8.35 -12.05
CA THR A 136 -0.36 -8.98 -13.04
C THR A 136 1.00 -8.28 -13.09
N SER A 137 1.95 -8.84 -13.81
CA SER A 137 3.25 -8.19 -14.05
C SER A 137 3.12 -6.81 -14.74
N THR A 138 2.01 -6.56 -15.45
CA THR A 138 1.77 -5.30 -16.19
C THR A 138 0.96 -4.28 -15.40
N GLY A 139 0.27 -4.67 -14.33
CA GLY A 139 -0.55 -3.75 -13.53
C GLY A 139 -1.56 -4.45 -12.63
N THR A 140 -2.41 -3.66 -12.00
CA THR A 140 -3.59 -4.17 -11.26
C THR A 140 -4.69 -4.47 -12.27
N GLU A 141 -5.10 -5.70 -12.44
CA GLU A 141 -6.16 -6.12 -13.36
C GLU A 141 -7.55 -5.75 -12.83
N ALA A 142 -7.77 -6.00 -11.54
CA ALA A 142 -9.03 -5.69 -10.88
C ALA A 142 -8.82 -5.37 -9.41
N LEU A 143 -9.65 -4.49 -8.86
CA LEU A 143 -9.71 -4.17 -7.43
C LEU A 143 -11.15 -3.88 -7.05
N ALA A 144 -11.58 -4.39 -5.89
CA ALA A 144 -12.91 -4.13 -5.38
C ALA A 144 -12.94 -4.17 -3.86
N VAL A 145 -13.85 -3.41 -3.27
CA VAL A 145 -14.13 -3.38 -1.84
C VAL A 145 -15.65 -3.42 -1.61
N ALA A 146 -16.08 -3.93 -0.46
CA ALA A 146 -17.50 -3.98 -0.08
C ALA A 146 -17.65 -3.96 1.45
N GLY A 147 -18.77 -3.42 1.91
CA GLY A 147 -19.13 -3.34 3.32
C GLY A 147 -19.02 -1.93 3.89
N THR A 148 -18.89 -1.82 5.20
CA THR A 148 -18.86 -0.57 5.94
C THR A 148 -17.59 -0.39 6.74
N ARG A 149 -17.14 0.83 6.92
CA ARG A 149 -15.96 1.16 7.72
C ARG A 149 -16.07 0.74 9.17
N ARG A 150 -17.32 0.71 9.70
CA ARG A 150 -17.66 0.20 11.05
C ARG A 150 -18.85 -0.75 10.96
N ALA A 151 -18.84 -1.82 11.74
CA ALA A 151 -19.92 -2.81 11.77
C ALA A 151 -21.23 -2.25 12.32
N ASP A 152 -21.15 -1.34 13.29
CA ASP A 152 -22.30 -0.76 14.01
C ASP A 152 -22.87 0.47 13.31
N ARG A 153 -22.07 1.18 12.49
CA ARG A 153 -22.45 2.43 11.81
C ARG A 153 -21.38 2.90 10.83
N GLY A 154 -21.70 3.89 10.05
CA GLY A 154 -20.71 4.61 9.25
C GLY A 154 -20.88 4.39 7.75
N PRO A 155 -20.06 5.10 6.97
CA PRO A 155 -20.10 5.03 5.52
C PRO A 155 -19.60 3.70 4.98
N ALA A 156 -19.97 3.40 3.73
CA ALA A 156 -19.38 2.31 2.98
C ALA A 156 -17.86 2.50 2.84
N VAL A 157 -17.14 1.39 2.74
CA VAL A 157 -15.73 1.41 2.35
C VAL A 157 -15.59 1.86 0.89
N THR A 158 -14.47 2.51 0.60
CA THR A 158 -14.10 2.97 -0.73
C THR A 158 -12.78 2.34 -1.17
N VAL A 159 -12.46 2.44 -2.45
CA VAL A 159 -11.20 1.91 -3.00
C VAL A 159 -9.96 2.63 -2.47
N ASP A 160 -10.14 3.86 -1.96
CA ASP A 160 -9.07 4.69 -1.40
C ASP A 160 -8.84 4.39 0.09
N ASP A 161 -9.68 3.57 0.70
CA ASP A 161 -9.54 3.21 2.10
C ASP A 161 -8.25 2.40 2.35
N LYS A 162 -7.63 2.67 3.49
CA LYS A 162 -6.42 2.02 3.92
C LYS A 162 -6.74 0.74 4.69
N TRP A 163 -6.01 -0.30 4.41
CA TRP A 163 -6.16 -1.62 5.03
C TRP A 163 -4.88 -2.00 5.76
N HIS A 164 -5.03 -2.49 6.96
CA HIS A 164 -3.91 -2.98 7.75
C HIS A 164 -3.40 -4.29 7.16
N ILE A 165 -2.11 -4.36 6.83
CA ILE A 165 -1.52 -5.52 6.15
C ILE A 165 -0.90 -6.54 7.11
N GLY A 166 -0.80 -6.21 8.39
CA GLY A 166 -0.22 -7.10 9.38
C GLY A 166 1.15 -7.63 8.94
N SER A 167 1.37 -8.90 9.20
CA SER A 167 2.65 -9.57 8.92
C SER A 167 3.02 -9.68 7.43
N ASN A 168 2.14 -9.31 6.49
CA ASN A 168 2.54 -9.14 5.08
C ASN A 168 3.65 -8.10 4.91
N LEU A 169 3.79 -7.17 5.87
CA LEU A 169 4.90 -6.21 5.90
C LEU A 169 6.27 -6.88 5.99
N LYS A 170 6.37 -8.11 6.50
CA LYS A 170 7.63 -8.85 6.58
C LYS A 170 8.29 -9.06 5.22
N ALA A 171 7.49 -9.32 4.20
CA ALA A 171 7.99 -9.39 2.83
C ALA A 171 8.59 -8.05 2.38
N VAL A 172 7.94 -6.93 2.71
CA VAL A 172 8.42 -5.58 2.39
C VAL A 172 9.71 -5.25 3.15
N THR A 173 9.83 -5.69 4.41
CA THR A 173 11.07 -5.57 5.20
C THR A 173 12.21 -6.37 4.57
N ALA A 174 11.93 -7.59 4.09
CA ALA A 174 12.93 -8.39 3.37
C ALA A 174 13.35 -7.74 2.04
N ALA A 175 12.41 -7.13 1.30
CA ALA A 175 12.70 -6.37 0.10
C ALA A 175 13.56 -5.11 0.38
N LEU A 176 13.28 -4.39 1.48
CA LEU A 176 14.14 -3.29 1.93
C LEU A 176 15.55 -3.79 2.23
N ALA A 177 15.69 -4.89 2.98
CA ALA A 177 17.00 -5.49 3.25
C ALA A 177 17.71 -5.88 1.94
N ALA A 178 17.00 -6.41 0.94
CA ALA A 178 17.51 -6.74 -0.37
C ALA A 178 18.18 -5.53 -1.05
N THR A 179 17.57 -4.34 -1.00
CA THR A 179 18.15 -3.11 -1.58
C THR A 179 19.45 -2.69 -0.89
N VAL A 180 19.62 -3.00 0.40
CA VAL A 180 20.85 -2.70 1.15
C VAL A 180 21.92 -3.76 0.90
N VAL A 181 21.51 -5.01 0.70
CA VAL A 181 22.41 -6.11 0.25
C VAL A 181 22.95 -5.81 -1.14
N ASP A 182 22.13 -5.33 -2.06
CA ASP A 182 22.56 -4.95 -3.42
C ASP A 182 23.61 -3.83 -3.45
N GLN A 183 23.64 -2.99 -2.40
CA GLN A 183 24.68 -1.96 -2.23
C GLN A 183 25.98 -2.50 -1.63
N GLY A 184 26.02 -3.77 -1.22
CA GLY A 184 27.20 -4.41 -0.62
C GLY A 184 27.50 -3.96 0.81
N VAL A 185 26.60 -3.18 1.47
CA VAL A 185 26.79 -2.75 2.87
C VAL A 185 26.25 -3.77 3.89
N LEU A 186 25.38 -4.67 3.43
CA LEU A 186 24.95 -5.87 4.15
C LEU A 186 25.12 -7.10 3.24
N SER A 187 25.07 -8.27 3.85
CA SER A 187 24.91 -9.56 3.19
C SER A 187 23.87 -10.37 3.91
N TRP A 188 23.20 -11.29 3.23
CA TRP A 188 22.33 -12.27 3.88
C TRP A 188 23.05 -13.08 4.96
N SER A 189 24.40 -13.21 4.86
CA SER A 189 25.28 -13.86 5.83
C SER A 189 25.88 -12.91 6.90
N THR A 190 25.54 -11.60 6.89
CA THR A 190 25.95 -10.69 7.96
C THR A 190 25.37 -11.16 9.28
N THR A 191 26.21 -11.38 10.29
CA THR A 191 25.82 -11.94 11.57
C THR A 191 25.39 -10.87 12.56
N ILE A 192 24.60 -11.26 13.57
CA ILE A 192 24.22 -10.40 14.70
C ILE A 192 25.46 -9.86 15.42
N GLY A 193 26.47 -10.72 15.67
CA GLY A 193 27.70 -10.31 16.33
C GLY A 193 28.46 -9.23 15.58
N THR A 194 28.42 -9.26 14.25
CA THR A 194 29.01 -8.21 13.39
C THR A 194 28.15 -6.93 13.36
N ALA A 195 26.83 -7.08 13.34
CA ALA A 195 25.92 -5.93 13.21
C ALA A 195 25.76 -5.10 14.51
N PHE A 196 25.95 -5.72 15.68
CA PHE A 196 25.75 -5.08 16.97
C PHE A 196 27.00 -5.15 17.87
N PRO A 197 28.13 -4.55 17.47
CA PRO A 197 29.36 -4.60 18.27
C PRO A 197 29.23 -3.89 19.61
N ASP A 198 28.34 -2.91 19.73
CA ASP A 198 28.02 -2.19 20.98
C ASP A 198 27.27 -3.07 22.00
N LEU A 199 26.63 -4.15 21.55
CA LEU A 199 25.95 -5.12 22.40
C LEU A 199 26.77 -6.40 22.65
N ALA A 200 28.01 -6.48 22.18
CA ALA A 200 28.83 -7.70 22.21
C ALA A 200 28.96 -8.35 23.62
N ALA A 201 28.92 -7.54 24.69
CA ALA A 201 29.01 -8.03 26.07
C ALA A 201 27.71 -8.69 26.57
N THR A 202 26.57 -8.39 25.95
CA THR A 202 25.24 -8.84 26.40
C THR A 202 24.60 -9.85 25.47
N ILE A 203 25.08 -9.97 24.22
CA ILE A 203 24.56 -10.94 23.23
C ILE A 203 24.83 -12.37 23.73
N GLN A 204 23.77 -13.16 23.83
CA GLN A 204 23.91 -14.60 24.10
C GLN A 204 24.80 -15.26 23.07
N PRO A 205 25.71 -16.17 23.46
CA PRO A 205 26.68 -16.80 22.54
C PRO A 205 26.01 -17.41 21.30
N GLU A 206 24.85 -18.03 21.46
CA GLU A 206 24.07 -18.71 20.41
C GLU A 206 23.60 -17.77 19.30
N TYR A 207 23.47 -16.48 19.59
CA TYR A 207 23.01 -15.50 18.61
C TYR A 207 24.14 -14.88 17.78
N ARG A 208 25.39 -14.99 18.22
CA ARG A 208 26.50 -14.28 17.56
C ARG A 208 26.65 -14.59 16.09
N ASP A 209 26.41 -15.85 15.70
CA ASP A 209 26.51 -16.33 14.33
C ASP A 209 25.17 -16.37 13.60
N VAL A 210 24.06 -15.98 14.23
CA VAL A 210 22.75 -15.85 13.57
C VAL A 210 22.85 -14.75 12.52
N THR A 211 22.46 -15.08 11.31
CA THR A 211 22.57 -14.17 10.16
C THR A 211 21.30 -13.36 9.90
N LEU A 212 21.42 -12.29 9.10
CA LEU A 212 20.27 -11.56 8.57
C LEU A 212 19.28 -12.50 7.85
N GLY A 213 19.79 -13.45 7.06
CA GLY A 213 18.96 -14.45 6.39
C GLY A 213 18.23 -15.38 7.38
N ASP A 214 18.84 -15.72 8.51
CA ASP A 214 18.19 -16.52 9.55
C ASP A 214 17.06 -15.75 10.25
N LEU A 215 17.26 -14.46 10.54
CA LEU A 215 16.23 -13.60 11.10
C LEU A 215 15.02 -13.48 10.19
N LEU A 216 15.25 -13.18 8.89
CA LEU A 216 14.19 -13.00 7.90
C LEU A 216 13.49 -14.30 7.50
N SER A 217 14.09 -15.46 7.81
CA SER A 217 13.49 -16.79 7.60
C SER A 217 13.01 -17.48 8.88
N HIS A 218 12.93 -16.74 9.98
CA HIS A 218 12.46 -17.25 11.27
C HIS A 218 13.30 -18.41 11.84
N ARG A 219 14.62 -18.40 11.61
CA ARG A 219 15.56 -19.43 12.06
C ARG A 219 16.47 -18.98 13.20
N GLY A 220 16.32 -17.74 13.65
CA GLY A 220 17.22 -17.15 14.64
C GLY A 220 16.96 -17.62 16.08
N GLY A 221 15.92 -18.39 16.38
CA GLY A 221 15.56 -18.77 17.74
C GLY A 221 15.14 -17.57 18.62
N ILE A 222 14.81 -16.43 18.03
CA ILE A 222 14.52 -15.18 18.73
C ILE A 222 13.17 -15.23 19.44
N ARG A 223 13.16 -14.89 20.74
CA ARG A 223 11.94 -14.78 21.55
C ARG A 223 10.94 -13.81 20.94
N ASN A 224 9.65 -14.12 21.10
CA ASN A 224 8.55 -13.32 20.52
C ASN A 224 7.56 -12.80 21.56
N ASP A 225 7.89 -12.90 22.83
CA ASP A 225 7.07 -12.55 24.01
C ASP A 225 7.74 -11.48 24.89
N PRO A 226 8.09 -10.28 24.35
CA PRO A 226 8.77 -9.26 25.13
C PRO A 226 7.85 -8.70 26.22
N PRO A 227 8.39 -8.47 27.44
CA PRO A 227 7.66 -7.74 28.46
C PRO A 227 7.52 -6.26 28.08
N GLU A 228 6.60 -5.57 28.73
CA GLU A 228 6.37 -4.14 28.49
C GLU A 228 7.66 -3.30 28.65
N SER A 229 8.52 -3.65 29.60
CA SER A 229 9.80 -2.98 29.85
C SER A 229 10.82 -3.09 28.71
N ALA A 230 10.62 -4.01 27.76
CA ALA A 230 11.49 -4.14 26.60
C ALA A 230 11.29 -3.01 25.56
N PHE A 231 10.20 -2.22 25.67
CA PHE A 231 9.86 -1.14 24.73
C PHE A 231 10.30 0.23 25.30
N GLY A 232 11.60 0.42 25.46
CA GLY A 232 12.14 1.71 25.89
C GLY A 232 12.03 2.82 24.84
N GLY A 233 11.79 4.05 25.31
CA GLY A 233 11.68 5.24 24.45
C GLY A 233 10.29 5.45 23.86
N THR A 234 10.13 6.58 23.15
CA THR A 234 8.82 7.04 22.62
C THR A 234 8.69 6.90 21.11
N THR A 235 9.79 6.75 20.37
CA THR A 235 9.79 6.60 18.91
C THR A 235 9.88 5.12 18.51
N ALA A 236 9.43 4.79 17.30
CA ALA A 236 9.55 3.43 16.76
C ALA A 236 11.01 2.95 16.73
N ALA A 237 11.94 3.79 16.31
CA ALA A 237 13.37 3.47 16.27
C ALA A 237 13.94 3.22 17.68
N ALA A 238 13.58 4.05 18.67
CA ALA A 238 14.04 3.85 20.06
C ALA A 238 13.50 2.54 20.64
N GLN A 239 12.21 2.24 20.44
CA GLN A 239 11.62 0.99 20.89
C GLN A 239 12.22 -0.23 20.17
N ARG A 240 12.52 -0.11 18.86
CA ARG A 240 13.19 -1.18 18.09
C ARG A 240 14.59 -1.46 18.62
N ARG A 241 15.36 -0.41 18.93
CA ARG A 241 16.68 -0.54 19.55
C ARG A 241 16.62 -1.20 20.93
N SER A 242 15.70 -0.75 21.80
CA SER A 242 15.48 -1.32 23.14
C SER A 242 15.08 -2.80 23.06
N LEU A 243 14.14 -3.10 22.16
CA LEU A 243 13.66 -4.47 21.93
C LEU A 243 14.77 -5.38 21.37
N THR A 244 15.65 -4.86 20.52
CA THR A 244 16.82 -5.57 20.01
C THR A 244 17.77 -5.92 21.16
N ALA A 245 18.11 -4.96 22.02
CA ALA A 245 19.00 -5.19 23.15
C ALA A 245 18.42 -6.22 24.13
N TRP A 246 17.12 -6.11 24.45
CA TRP A 246 16.43 -7.09 25.29
C TRP A 246 16.49 -8.49 24.66
N ALA A 247 16.08 -8.64 23.40
CA ALA A 247 15.98 -9.94 22.75
C ALA A 247 17.34 -10.67 22.65
N LEU A 248 18.42 -9.92 22.44
CA LEU A 248 19.77 -10.49 22.33
C LEU A 248 20.38 -10.88 23.70
N ALA A 249 19.84 -10.34 24.81
CA ALA A 249 20.23 -10.72 26.16
C ALA A 249 19.47 -11.96 26.69
N GLU A 250 18.33 -12.29 26.08
CA GLU A 250 17.50 -13.44 26.46
C GLU A 250 17.96 -14.73 25.79
N ALA A 251 17.76 -15.87 26.47
CA ALA A 251 18.07 -17.17 25.88
C ALA A 251 17.18 -17.50 24.69
N PRO A 252 17.69 -18.23 23.66
CA PRO A 252 16.88 -18.70 22.54
C PRO A 252 15.67 -19.54 23.00
N VAL A 253 14.54 -19.42 22.26
CA VAL A 253 13.32 -20.22 22.52
C VAL A 253 13.43 -21.65 22.00
N GLY A 254 14.49 -21.98 21.27
CA GLY A 254 14.75 -23.29 20.68
C GLY A 254 16.06 -23.28 19.89
N PRO A 255 16.43 -24.41 19.25
CA PRO A 255 17.66 -24.50 18.50
C PRO A 255 17.71 -23.48 17.34
N VAL A 256 18.78 -22.69 17.27
CA VAL A 256 19.08 -21.83 16.13
C VAL A 256 19.15 -22.68 14.85
N GLY A 257 18.64 -22.15 13.75
CA GLY A 257 18.55 -22.86 12.48
C GLY A 257 17.22 -23.58 12.26
N THR A 258 16.39 -23.78 13.30
CA THR A 258 15.04 -24.35 13.16
C THR A 258 13.99 -23.24 13.00
N TYR A 259 12.87 -23.55 12.33
CA TYR A 259 11.79 -22.59 12.16
C TYR A 259 11.10 -22.28 13.51
N SER A 260 11.09 -21.02 13.87
CA SER A 260 10.36 -20.47 15.02
C SER A 260 9.91 -19.05 14.69
N TYR A 261 8.63 -18.87 14.38
CA TYR A 261 8.10 -17.56 13.96
C TYR A 261 8.35 -16.49 15.03
N SER A 262 8.98 -15.38 14.62
CA SER A 262 9.26 -14.27 15.53
C SER A 262 9.07 -12.92 14.85
N ASN A 263 8.18 -12.08 15.40
CA ASN A 263 8.08 -10.66 15.04
C ASN A 263 9.35 -9.91 15.47
N VAL A 264 9.89 -10.27 16.64
CA VAL A 264 11.12 -9.66 17.17
C VAL A 264 12.31 -9.95 16.27
N GLY A 265 12.37 -11.12 15.62
CA GLY A 265 13.38 -11.42 14.60
C GLY A 265 13.39 -10.40 13.46
N TYR A 266 12.22 -9.94 13.00
CA TYR A 266 12.10 -8.88 11.99
C TYR A 266 12.45 -7.49 12.53
N VAL A 267 12.22 -7.24 13.82
CA VAL A 267 12.70 -6.02 14.48
C VAL A 267 14.23 -5.98 14.48
N LEU A 268 14.90 -7.10 14.80
CA LEU A 268 16.35 -7.22 14.76
C LEU A 268 16.89 -7.04 13.31
N ALA A 269 16.26 -7.69 12.33
CA ALA A 269 16.63 -7.54 10.92
C ALA A 269 16.53 -6.08 10.47
N ALA A 270 15.47 -5.37 10.85
CA ALA A 270 15.34 -3.95 10.59
C ALA A 270 16.41 -3.11 11.28
N ALA A 271 16.75 -3.43 12.54
CA ALA A 271 17.83 -2.75 13.26
C ALA A 271 19.21 -2.97 12.59
N MET A 272 19.46 -4.16 12.00
CA MET A 272 20.66 -4.41 11.18
C MET A 272 20.66 -3.52 9.92
N VAL A 273 19.51 -3.39 9.25
CA VAL A 273 19.36 -2.51 8.08
C VAL A 273 19.58 -1.05 8.46
N GLU A 274 19.02 -0.58 9.60
CA GLU A 274 19.22 0.79 10.11
C GLU A 274 20.70 1.09 10.38
N GLY A 275 21.40 0.17 11.07
CA GLY A 275 22.82 0.32 11.39
C GLY A 275 23.69 0.38 10.12
N ALA A 276 23.45 -0.52 9.18
CA ALA A 276 24.24 -0.61 7.94
C ALA A 276 23.97 0.56 6.98
N ALA A 277 22.72 0.97 6.83
CA ALA A 277 22.32 2.05 5.93
C ALA A 277 22.36 3.45 6.59
N ASN A 278 22.72 3.53 7.87
CA ASN A 278 22.76 4.75 8.68
C ASN A 278 21.47 5.57 8.58
N GLY A 279 20.33 4.96 8.83
CA GLY A 279 19.03 5.61 8.72
C GLY A 279 17.95 4.93 9.54
N VAL A 280 16.79 5.57 9.66
CA VAL A 280 15.61 5.01 10.33
C VAL A 280 14.83 4.12 9.36
N TYR A 281 14.34 2.99 9.81
CA TYR A 281 13.65 1.97 8.99
C TYR A 281 12.53 2.56 8.14
N GLU A 282 11.68 3.41 8.72
CA GLU A 282 10.55 4.02 8.06
C GLU A 282 10.99 4.95 6.90
N ASP A 283 12.04 5.73 7.12
CA ASP A 283 12.61 6.64 6.12
C ASP A 283 13.35 5.86 5.01
N LEU A 284 14.11 4.84 5.39
CA LEU A 284 14.79 3.95 4.45
C LEU A 284 13.76 3.25 3.54
N LEU A 285 12.67 2.74 4.12
CA LEU A 285 11.57 2.13 3.36
C LEU A 285 10.96 3.13 2.38
N ALA A 286 10.67 4.34 2.86
CA ALA A 286 10.08 5.40 2.03
C ALA A 286 10.96 5.73 0.82
N VAL A 287 12.25 5.96 1.02
CA VAL A 287 13.17 6.39 -0.05
C VAL A 287 13.53 5.25 -1.00
N ARG A 288 13.73 4.02 -0.48
CA ARG A 288 14.27 2.91 -1.28
C ARG A 288 13.23 2.08 -2.00
N LEU A 289 12.01 2.02 -1.48
CA LEU A 289 10.92 1.22 -2.08
C LEU A 289 9.69 2.05 -2.39
N LEU A 290 9.15 2.81 -1.41
CA LEU A 290 7.82 3.41 -1.59
C LEU A 290 7.81 4.50 -2.65
N GLN A 291 8.73 5.46 -2.58
CA GLN A 291 8.83 6.58 -3.53
C GLN A 291 9.11 6.10 -4.96
N PRO A 292 10.12 5.22 -5.21
CA PRO A 292 10.36 4.72 -6.57
C PRO A 292 9.18 3.96 -7.16
N LEU A 293 8.39 3.26 -6.33
CA LEU A 293 7.20 2.53 -6.76
C LEU A 293 5.94 3.42 -6.84
N GLY A 294 6.04 4.69 -6.44
CA GLY A 294 4.90 5.60 -6.36
C GLY A 294 3.86 5.17 -5.32
N VAL A 295 4.29 4.51 -4.24
CA VAL A 295 3.47 4.17 -3.08
C VAL A 295 3.43 5.39 -2.16
N THR A 296 2.27 6.01 -2.02
CA THR A 296 2.11 7.28 -1.29
C THR A 296 1.19 7.18 -0.08
N GLY A 297 0.36 6.13 -0.02
CA GLY A 297 -0.68 5.98 0.99
C GLY A 297 -0.28 5.17 2.23
N LEU A 298 0.97 4.66 2.31
CA LEU A 298 1.39 3.87 3.47
C LEU A 298 1.42 4.73 4.73
N GLY A 299 0.82 4.19 5.79
CA GLY A 299 0.84 4.76 7.13
C GLY A 299 1.15 3.69 8.19
N TRP A 300 1.37 4.14 9.42
CA TRP A 300 1.80 3.31 10.54
C TRP A 300 0.78 3.33 11.67
N GLY A 301 0.48 2.18 12.22
CA GLY A 301 -0.46 2.03 13.32
C GLY A 301 -1.89 1.76 12.86
N PRO A 302 -2.89 2.10 13.68
CA PRO A 302 -4.29 1.97 13.31
C PRO A 302 -4.60 2.78 12.05
N GLN A 303 -5.38 2.21 11.12
CA GLN A 303 -5.75 2.90 9.88
C GLN A 303 -6.75 4.05 10.10
N ALA A 304 -7.55 3.97 11.19
CA ALA A 304 -8.45 5.03 11.60
C ALA A 304 -7.98 5.67 12.91
N ALA A 305 -8.02 6.99 12.99
CA ALA A 305 -7.89 7.68 14.27
C ALA A 305 -9.12 7.40 15.15
N ALA A 306 -8.98 7.51 16.46
CA ALA A 306 -10.11 7.35 17.37
C ALA A 306 -11.26 8.31 17.01
N ALA A 307 -12.48 7.80 17.00
CA ALA A 307 -13.72 8.51 16.60
C ALA A 307 -13.77 9.00 15.13
N ALA A 308 -12.74 8.73 14.31
CA ALA A 308 -12.77 9.09 12.89
C ALA A 308 -13.70 8.16 12.08
N THR A 309 -14.24 8.69 10.98
CA THR A 309 -15.13 7.95 10.07
C THR A 309 -14.60 7.92 8.63
N ASP A 310 -13.41 8.47 8.42
CA ASP A 310 -12.77 8.63 7.11
C ASP A 310 -11.97 7.39 6.67
N GLN A 311 -11.72 6.44 7.59
CA GLN A 311 -11.03 5.18 7.33
C GLN A 311 -11.71 3.99 8.02
N PRO A 312 -11.50 2.75 7.57
CA PRO A 312 -12.02 1.55 8.23
C PRO A 312 -11.49 1.41 9.66
N VAL A 313 -12.39 1.18 10.60
CA VAL A 313 -12.03 0.81 11.97
C VAL A 313 -11.77 -0.69 12.03
N ALA A 314 -10.84 -1.10 12.87
CA ALA A 314 -10.56 -2.50 13.14
C ALA A 314 -11.66 -3.15 14.01
N HIS A 315 -11.89 -4.46 13.90
CA HIS A 315 -12.91 -5.19 14.67
C HIS A 315 -12.37 -6.50 15.23
N SER A 316 -12.79 -6.82 16.44
CA SER A 316 -12.68 -8.16 17.04
C SER A 316 -14.05 -8.84 17.08
N PHE A 317 -14.07 -10.19 17.03
CA PHE A 317 -15.31 -10.94 17.18
C PHE A 317 -15.54 -11.26 18.66
N GLN A 318 -16.64 -10.76 19.23
CA GLN A 318 -16.98 -10.93 20.64
C GLN A 318 -18.50 -11.16 20.79
N ASN A 319 -18.90 -12.11 21.64
CA ASN A 319 -20.29 -12.38 21.95
C ASN A 319 -21.21 -12.56 20.71
N GLY A 320 -20.70 -13.16 19.65
CA GLY A 320 -21.45 -13.41 18.43
C GLY A 320 -21.54 -12.23 17.44
N GLY A 321 -20.83 -11.13 17.70
CA GLY A 321 -20.83 -9.92 16.84
C GLY A 321 -19.46 -9.29 16.67
N TRP A 322 -19.36 -8.39 15.69
CA TRP A 322 -18.17 -7.58 15.43
C TRP A 322 -18.17 -6.33 16.30
N VAL A 323 -17.15 -6.20 17.14
CA VAL A 323 -16.98 -5.06 18.04
C VAL A 323 -15.84 -4.20 17.50
N PRO A 324 -16.11 -2.91 17.19
CA PRO A 324 -15.07 -1.98 16.77
C PRO A 324 -13.99 -1.79 17.82
N CYS A 325 -12.73 -1.75 17.41
CA CYS A 325 -11.58 -1.54 18.26
C CYS A 325 -10.80 -0.30 17.79
N GLU A 326 -11.13 0.85 18.35
CA GLU A 326 -10.51 2.12 18.00
C GLU A 326 -9.08 2.20 18.56
N GLY A 327 -8.12 2.57 17.70
CA GLY A 327 -6.73 2.72 18.10
C GLY A 327 -5.99 1.41 18.40
N CYS A 328 -6.61 0.25 18.13
CA CYS A 328 -6.00 -1.05 18.36
C CYS A 328 -4.90 -1.35 17.35
N ASP A 329 -3.67 -1.47 17.85
CA ASP A 329 -2.54 -2.00 17.09
C ASP A 329 -1.38 -2.37 18.02
N SER A 330 -0.35 -2.98 17.45
CA SER A 330 0.91 -3.30 18.13
C SER A 330 1.69 -2.05 18.51
N ARG A 331 2.68 -2.21 19.38
CA ARG A 331 3.62 -1.15 19.77
C ARG A 331 4.42 -0.62 18.56
N PRO A 332 4.81 0.69 18.54
CA PRO A 332 5.61 1.27 17.45
C PRO A 332 6.89 0.50 17.10
N GLY A 333 7.56 -0.11 18.09
CA GLY A 333 8.75 -0.93 17.88
C GLY A 333 8.56 -2.10 16.90
N TYR A 334 7.33 -2.55 16.69
CA TYR A 334 6.99 -3.60 15.72
C TYR A 334 6.76 -3.11 14.28
N SER A 335 7.05 -1.84 13.96
CA SER A 335 6.79 -1.30 12.62
C SER A 335 7.37 -2.16 11.51
N ALA A 336 8.53 -2.78 11.68
CA ALA A 336 9.13 -3.66 10.68
C ALA A 336 8.50 -5.07 10.57
N ALA A 337 7.66 -5.46 11.52
CA ALA A 337 7.08 -6.81 11.58
C ALA A 337 5.63 -6.89 11.12
N GLY A 338 4.84 -5.77 11.17
CA GLY A 338 3.44 -5.89 10.82
C GLY A 338 2.54 -4.73 11.22
N ARG A 339 3.01 -3.49 11.24
CA ARG A 339 2.26 -2.34 11.74
C ARG A 339 1.87 -1.32 10.66
N ALA A 340 1.92 -1.72 9.38
CA ALA A 340 1.60 -0.85 8.26
C ALA A 340 0.14 -1.01 7.80
N HIS A 341 -0.40 0.09 7.28
CA HIS A 341 -1.66 0.12 6.54
C HIS A 341 -1.50 0.95 5.26
N LEU A 342 -2.18 0.60 4.18
CA LEU A 342 -2.16 1.32 2.91
C LEU A 342 -3.38 0.98 2.05
N PRO A 343 -3.70 1.81 1.03
CA PRO A 343 -4.70 1.46 0.03
C PRO A 343 -4.32 0.20 -0.74
N LEU A 344 -5.32 -0.58 -1.20
CA LEU A 344 -5.06 -1.79 -1.99
C LEU A 344 -4.29 -1.50 -3.28
N ALA A 345 -4.55 -0.36 -3.92
CA ALA A 345 -3.84 0.06 -5.12
C ALA A 345 -2.33 0.26 -4.88
N ASP A 346 -1.96 0.79 -3.71
CA ASP A 346 -0.56 0.95 -3.32
C ASP A 346 0.07 -0.39 -2.94
N TRP A 347 -0.69 -1.26 -2.26
CA TRP A 347 -0.18 -2.61 -1.99
C TRP A 347 0.01 -3.42 -3.28
N ALA A 348 -0.85 -3.23 -4.28
CA ALA A 348 -0.69 -3.88 -5.59
C ALA A 348 0.63 -3.50 -6.28
N LYS A 349 1.13 -2.26 -6.10
CA LYS A 349 2.45 -1.84 -6.61
C LYS A 349 3.59 -2.63 -5.95
N LEU A 350 3.51 -2.86 -4.64
CA LEU A 350 4.48 -3.70 -3.93
C LEU A 350 4.41 -5.16 -4.38
N ILE A 351 3.22 -5.72 -4.58
CA ILE A 351 3.05 -7.08 -5.11
C ILE A 351 3.66 -7.21 -6.50
N ARG A 352 3.45 -6.21 -7.37
CA ARG A 352 4.04 -6.18 -8.71
C ARG A 352 5.57 -6.14 -8.66
N GLU A 353 6.16 -5.41 -7.71
CA GLU A 353 7.59 -5.40 -7.48
C GLU A 353 8.12 -6.78 -7.09
N PHE A 354 7.43 -7.52 -6.22
CA PHE A 354 7.79 -8.89 -5.87
C PHE A 354 7.74 -9.84 -7.08
N LEU A 355 6.73 -9.70 -7.94
CA LEU A 355 6.65 -10.48 -9.19
C LEU A 355 7.81 -10.12 -10.14
N ALA A 356 8.18 -8.84 -10.23
CA ALA A 356 9.32 -8.37 -11.01
C ALA A 356 10.66 -8.86 -10.44
N ALA A 357 10.81 -8.89 -9.13
CA ALA A 357 12.01 -9.38 -8.45
C ALA A 357 12.23 -10.89 -8.69
N ASP A 358 11.15 -11.71 -8.58
CA ASP A 358 11.24 -13.15 -8.92
C ASP A 358 11.58 -13.37 -10.39
N ALA A 359 10.97 -12.60 -11.28
CA ALA A 359 11.24 -12.68 -12.72
C ALA A 359 12.63 -12.11 -13.12
N GLY A 360 13.33 -11.42 -12.22
CA GLY A 360 14.63 -10.80 -12.46
C GLY A 360 14.55 -9.56 -13.37
N VAL A 361 13.41 -8.86 -13.39
CA VAL A 361 13.17 -7.63 -14.18
C VAL A 361 12.86 -6.41 -13.28
N SER A 362 13.02 -6.54 -11.97
CA SER A 362 12.94 -5.41 -11.04
C SER A 362 13.99 -4.36 -11.37
N THR A 363 13.63 -3.08 -11.20
CA THR A 363 14.56 -1.95 -11.31
C THR A 363 15.12 -1.51 -9.95
N LEU A 364 14.61 -2.08 -8.86
CA LEU A 364 14.98 -1.74 -7.48
C LEU A 364 15.83 -2.80 -6.80
N ILE A 365 15.66 -4.05 -7.18
CA ILE A 365 16.32 -5.21 -6.58
C ILE A 365 17.02 -5.99 -7.68
N MET A 366 18.31 -6.25 -7.50
CA MET A 366 19.08 -7.02 -8.48
C MET A 366 18.51 -8.43 -8.68
N PRO A 367 18.60 -9.02 -9.89
CA PRO A 367 18.01 -10.31 -10.19
C PRO A 367 18.46 -11.46 -9.28
N ALA A 368 19.72 -11.45 -8.83
CA ALA A 368 20.24 -12.47 -7.92
C ALA A 368 19.59 -12.34 -6.54
N THR A 369 19.55 -11.12 -6.01
CA THR A 369 18.99 -10.80 -4.68
C THR A 369 17.48 -10.98 -4.65
N GLY A 370 16.78 -10.63 -5.73
CA GLY A 370 15.34 -10.83 -5.87
C GLY A 370 14.95 -12.32 -5.82
N ARG A 371 15.73 -13.19 -6.48
CA ARG A 371 15.50 -14.65 -6.39
C ARG A 371 15.72 -15.21 -4.99
N GLU A 372 16.63 -14.64 -4.19
CA GLU A 372 16.87 -15.06 -2.81
C GLU A 372 15.64 -14.86 -1.90
N LEU A 373 14.78 -13.88 -2.18
CA LEU A 373 13.53 -13.68 -1.43
C LEU A 373 12.64 -14.93 -1.49
N PHE A 374 12.67 -15.65 -2.62
CA PHE A 374 11.86 -16.82 -2.92
C PHE A 374 12.66 -18.14 -2.92
N THR A 375 13.85 -18.12 -2.33
CA THR A 375 14.66 -19.33 -2.13
C THR A 375 14.31 -19.95 -0.77
N ALA A 376 14.01 -21.25 -0.75
CA ALA A 376 13.67 -21.98 0.46
C ALA A 376 14.84 -21.97 1.46
N ARG A 377 14.59 -21.55 2.68
CA ARG A 377 15.56 -21.46 3.78
C ARG A 377 15.33 -22.48 4.88
N VAL A 378 14.07 -22.82 5.14
CA VAL A 378 13.69 -23.73 6.20
C VAL A 378 12.36 -24.42 5.87
N ALA A 379 12.14 -25.66 6.32
CA ALA A 379 10.88 -26.33 6.22
C ALA A 379 9.81 -25.61 7.05
N PHE A 380 8.62 -25.44 6.49
CA PHE A 380 7.48 -24.77 7.14
C PHE A 380 6.40 -25.78 7.57
N GLY A 381 6.33 -26.92 6.93
CA GLY A 381 5.41 -28.00 7.18
C GLY A 381 5.05 -28.74 5.87
N GLY A 382 5.00 -30.08 5.90
CA GLY A 382 4.76 -30.87 4.70
C GLY A 382 5.81 -30.60 3.61
N SER A 383 5.36 -30.22 2.43
CA SER A 383 6.23 -29.83 1.29
C SER A 383 6.52 -28.32 1.23
N ASP A 384 5.98 -27.54 2.17
CA ASP A 384 6.08 -26.09 2.16
C ASP A 384 7.36 -25.63 2.88
N SER A 385 7.88 -24.47 2.52
CA SER A 385 9.09 -23.89 3.10
C SER A 385 8.90 -22.39 3.34
N TYR A 386 9.82 -21.79 4.10
CA TYR A 386 9.87 -20.34 4.29
C TYR A 386 11.13 -19.78 3.65
N GLY A 387 10.95 -18.71 2.87
CA GLY A 387 12.03 -17.92 2.28
C GLY A 387 12.38 -16.69 3.11
N LEU A 388 12.55 -15.54 2.47
CA LEU A 388 12.76 -14.26 3.16
C LEU A 388 11.44 -13.46 3.10
N GLY A 389 10.62 -13.59 4.14
CA GLY A 389 9.31 -12.92 4.23
C GLY A 389 8.15 -13.61 3.52
N TRP A 390 8.35 -14.81 2.97
CA TRP A 390 7.36 -15.54 2.22
C TRP A 390 7.31 -17.02 2.60
N VAL A 391 6.10 -17.56 2.77
CA VAL A 391 5.85 -19.01 2.72
C VAL A 391 5.86 -19.43 1.26
N LEU A 392 6.68 -20.43 0.92
CA LEU A 392 6.85 -20.95 -0.43
C LEU A 392 6.09 -22.27 -0.57
N LEU A 393 5.22 -22.34 -1.58
CA LEU A 393 4.25 -23.41 -1.72
C LEU A 393 4.21 -23.92 -3.17
N ARG A 394 3.69 -25.15 -3.31
CA ARG A 394 3.37 -25.72 -4.62
C ARG A 394 1.86 -25.70 -4.83
N ARG A 395 1.40 -24.94 -5.84
CA ARG A 395 -0.03 -24.81 -6.17
C ARG A 395 -0.24 -24.93 -7.67
N GLY A 396 -1.21 -25.75 -8.09
CA GLY A 396 -1.51 -25.99 -9.50
C GLY A 396 -1.87 -24.73 -10.27
N TRP A 397 -2.71 -23.86 -9.68
CA TRP A 397 -3.10 -22.59 -10.27
C TRP A 397 -1.93 -21.63 -10.51
N ALA A 398 -0.82 -21.80 -9.79
CA ALA A 398 0.39 -20.99 -9.90
C ALA A 398 1.49 -21.64 -10.77
N SER A 399 1.15 -22.61 -11.62
CA SER A 399 2.11 -23.41 -12.39
C SER A 399 3.20 -24.04 -11.50
N GLY A 400 2.82 -24.47 -10.31
CA GLY A 400 3.67 -25.17 -9.35
C GLY A 400 4.47 -24.27 -8.41
N ARG A 401 4.67 -22.97 -8.72
CA ARG A 401 5.44 -22.02 -7.86
C ARG A 401 4.53 -20.95 -7.30
N ALA A 402 4.29 -20.99 -6.00
CA ALA A 402 3.52 -19.99 -5.29
C ALA A 402 4.28 -19.47 -4.06
N ALA A 403 4.00 -18.23 -3.69
CA ALA A 403 4.40 -17.67 -2.40
C ALA A 403 3.19 -17.01 -1.75
N ALA A 404 3.10 -17.06 -0.43
CA ALA A 404 2.03 -16.42 0.32
C ALA A 404 2.53 -15.86 1.65
N HIS A 405 1.85 -14.83 2.14
CA HIS A 405 1.98 -14.43 3.53
C HIS A 405 0.62 -13.96 4.05
N GLU A 406 0.33 -14.34 5.28
CA GLU A 406 -0.86 -13.92 6.02
C GLU A 406 -0.48 -12.82 7.02
N GLY A 407 -1.38 -11.88 7.27
CA GLY A 407 -1.13 -10.79 8.19
C GLY A 407 -2.33 -10.47 9.07
N SER A 408 -2.09 -10.42 10.38
CA SER A 408 -3.09 -9.98 11.35
C SER A 408 -2.43 -9.21 12.48
N ASN A 409 -3.17 -8.25 13.04
CA ASN A 409 -2.89 -7.63 14.34
C ASN A 409 -3.99 -7.96 15.36
N ASN A 410 -4.66 -9.12 15.20
CA ASN A 410 -5.78 -9.65 15.97
C ASN A 410 -7.12 -8.88 15.82
N VAL A 411 -7.15 -7.81 15.07
CA VAL A 411 -8.36 -7.00 14.82
C VAL A 411 -8.53 -6.61 13.34
N ASN A 412 -7.52 -6.89 12.52
CA ASN A 412 -7.54 -6.85 11.05
C ASN A 412 -6.93 -8.14 10.52
N HIS A 413 -7.32 -8.55 9.31
CA HIS A 413 -6.77 -9.74 8.68
C HIS A 413 -6.57 -9.52 7.18
N SER A 414 -5.47 -10.04 6.66
CA SER A 414 -5.08 -9.87 5.26
C SER A 414 -4.26 -11.05 4.76
N VAL A 415 -4.27 -11.29 3.46
CA VAL A 415 -3.40 -12.28 2.83
C VAL A 415 -2.94 -11.78 1.47
N ALA A 416 -1.70 -12.08 1.13
CA ALA A 416 -1.15 -11.92 -0.21
C ALA A 416 -0.72 -13.28 -0.76
N TRP A 417 -1.06 -13.55 -2.02
CA TRP A 417 -0.66 -14.74 -2.77
C TRP A 417 0.01 -14.34 -4.06
N LEU A 418 1.13 -14.96 -4.37
CA LEU A 418 1.86 -14.81 -5.63
C LEU A 418 1.88 -16.15 -6.37
N GLY A 419 1.40 -16.17 -7.59
CA GLY A 419 1.61 -17.25 -8.54
C GLY A 419 2.87 -16.95 -9.35
N LEU A 420 4.05 -17.22 -8.77
CA LEU A 420 5.35 -16.88 -9.34
C LEU A 420 5.56 -17.49 -10.73
N GLY A 421 5.07 -18.73 -10.95
CA GLY A 421 5.13 -19.37 -12.27
C GLY A 421 4.22 -18.73 -13.33
N ARG A 422 3.35 -17.79 -12.95
CA ARG A 422 2.40 -17.12 -13.85
C ARG A 422 2.54 -15.60 -13.89
N GLY A 423 3.36 -15.01 -13.01
CA GLY A 423 3.48 -13.56 -12.87
C GLY A 423 2.19 -12.88 -12.42
N ILE A 424 1.45 -13.52 -11.50
CA ILE A 424 0.15 -13.03 -10.99
C ILE A 424 0.15 -12.97 -9.46
N GLY A 425 -0.54 -11.98 -8.91
CA GLY A 425 -0.73 -11.81 -7.46
C GLY A 425 -2.18 -11.58 -7.09
N PHE A 426 -2.54 -11.95 -5.87
CA PHE A 426 -3.85 -11.75 -5.27
C PHE A 426 -3.69 -11.18 -3.87
N ILE A 427 -4.50 -10.17 -3.56
CA ILE A 427 -4.62 -9.59 -2.22
C ILE A 427 -6.05 -9.77 -1.76
N ALA A 428 -6.24 -10.20 -0.51
CA ALA A 428 -7.53 -10.16 0.16
C ALA A 428 -7.37 -9.57 1.56
N VAL A 429 -8.30 -8.70 1.96
CA VAL A 429 -8.27 -7.95 3.22
C VAL A 429 -9.64 -7.88 3.88
N THR A 430 -9.65 -7.77 5.20
CA THR A 430 -10.82 -7.38 5.98
C THR A 430 -10.41 -6.52 7.18
N ASN A 431 -11.26 -5.59 7.57
CA ASN A 431 -11.09 -4.77 8.77
C ASN A 431 -11.55 -5.49 10.05
N ALA A 432 -11.42 -6.79 10.08
CA ALA A 432 -11.85 -7.63 11.18
C ALA A 432 -10.92 -8.84 11.35
N ALA A 433 -10.78 -9.35 12.57
CA ALA A 433 -10.13 -10.63 12.83
C ALA A 433 -10.92 -11.49 13.80
N ASP A 434 -11.09 -12.77 13.45
CA ASP A 434 -11.57 -13.85 14.30
C ASP A 434 -10.62 -15.04 14.11
N LEU A 435 -9.52 -15.00 14.84
CA LEU A 435 -8.50 -16.05 14.78
C LEU A 435 -8.90 -17.30 15.59
N THR A 436 -9.88 -17.15 16.49
CA THR A 436 -10.35 -18.26 17.34
C THR A 436 -11.13 -19.30 16.54
N THR A 437 -12.06 -18.84 15.69
CA THR A 437 -12.85 -19.74 14.84
C THR A 437 -12.25 -19.93 13.45
N GLY A 438 -11.23 -19.13 13.08
CA GLY A 438 -10.64 -19.11 11.75
C GLY A 438 -11.53 -18.48 10.67
N ARG A 439 -12.66 -17.86 11.03
CA ARG A 439 -13.65 -17.30 10.10
C ARG A 439 -13.04 -16.34 9.09
N THR A 440 -12.22 -15.40 9.55
CA THR A 440 -11.62 -14.38 8.69
C THR A 440 -10.60 -14.99 7.73
N GLY A 441 -9.77 -15.94 8.16
CA GLY A 441 -8.86 -16.70 7.30
C GLY A 441 -9.60 -17.46 6.20
N GLN A 442 -10.67 -18.21 6.58
CA GLN A 442 -11.50 -18.91 5.61
C GLN A 442 -12.16 -17.98 4.59
N ALA A 443 -12.57 -16.78 5.01
CA ALA A 443 -13.14 -15.78 4.11
C ALA A 443 -12.10 -15.24 3.11
N LEU A 444 -10.88 -14.96 3.58
CA LEU A 444 -9.78 -14.50 2.72
C LEU A 444 -9.39 -15.57 1.70
N ASP A 445 -9.27 -16.83 2.12
CA ASP A 445 -9.00 -17.97 1.23
C ASP A 445 -10.12 -18.18 0.21
N ALA A 446 -11.38 -18.07 0.63
CA ALA A 446 -12.54 -18.17 -0.27
C ALA A 446 -12.52 -17.04 -1.31
N LEU A 447 -12.14 -15.81 -0.92
CA LEU A 447 -12.02 -14.68 -1.85
C LEU A 447 -10.88 -14.92 -2.84
N VAL A 448 -9.69 -15.32 -2.37
CA VAL A 448 -8.55 -15.63 -3.25
C VAL A 448 -8.91 -16.74 -4.23
N GLY A 449 -9.53 -17.83 -3.78
CA GLY A 449 -9.97 -18.92 -4.66
C GLY A 449 -10.93 -18.44 -5.77
N ARG A 450 -11.89 -17.57 -5.43
CA ARG A 450 -12.80 -16.98 -6.42
C ARG A 450 -12.10 -15.99 -7.34
N MET A 451 -11.14 -15.21 -6.87
CA MET A 451 -10.35 -14.31 -7.71
C MET A 451 -9.50 -15.07 -8.73
N ILE A 452 -8.94 -16.23 -8.35
CA ILE A 452 -8.22 -17.11 -9.27
C ILE A 452 -9.15 -17.58 -10.40
N VAL A 453 -10.34 -18.11 -10.04
CA VAL A 453 -11.34 -18.55 -11.03
C VAL A 453 -11.77 -17.39 -11.92
N PHE A 454 -12.05 -16.22 -11.34
CA PHE A 454 -12.44 -15.03 -12.08
C PHE A 454 -11.36 -14.58 -13.07
N HIS A 455 -10.08 -14.56 -12.66
CA HIS A 455 -8.97 -14.26 -13.55
C HIS A 455 -8.87 -15.26 -14.71
N ASP A 456 -9.02 -16.56 -14.42
CA ASP A 456 -8.85 -17.64 -15.41
C ASP A 456 -10.03 -17.72 -16.40
N THR A 457 -11.23 -17.29 -16.00
CA THR A 457 -12.46 -17.53 -16.78
C THR A 457 -13.23 -16.24 -17.16
N GLY A 458 -12.94 -15.11 -16.52
CA GLY A 458 -13.70 -13.86 -16.67
C GLY A 458 -15.11 -13.91 -16.04
N LYS A 459 -15.40 -14.91 -15.18
CA LYS A 459 -16.75 -15.16 -14.63
C LYS A 459 -16.77 -15.25 -13.11
#